data_1620da511c7da1722ccb1ee4207f18e1
#
_entry.id   1620da511c7da1722ccb1ee4207f18e1
#
_cell.length_a   1.000
_cell.length_b   1.000
_cell.length_c   1.000
_cell.angle_alpha   90.00
_cell.angle_beta   90.00
_cell.angle_gamma   90.00
#
_symmetry.space_group_name_H-M   'P 1'
#
loop_
_entity.id
_entity.type
_entity.pdbx_description
1 polymer ?
#
loop_
_entity_poly.entity_id
_entity_poly.type
_entity_poly.pdbx_seq_one_letter_code
_entity_poly.pdbx_strand_id
1 'polypeptide(L)'
;MSKNKTYSVLIISLLVINTLLVGFVVLKPKRPLGKENKSPKEIIIKKLQFNEAQIIQYTSLVKQHRSAIKNKDVQIRDSKRNLYSLLTNDDIAKTKEDSIVSQLGVLQKDIEMLHFKHFQDIKKICNPSQEEAFNKLAKNLATLFKPKDRNQKKIRYGFKDHL
;
A
#
# COMPACT_ATOMS: atom_id res chain seq x y z
N MET A 1 22.92 23.76 49.46
CA MET A 1 21.48 23.91 49.07
C MET A 1 20.68 22.88 49.89
N SER A 2 19.62 23.31 50.58
CA SER A 2 18.83 22.34 51.36
C SER A 2 18.11 21.37 50.43
N LYS A 3 18.06 20.09 50.79
CA LYS A 3 17.42 19.02 50.01
C LYS A 3 16.01 19.40 49.55
N ASN A 4 15.26 20.17 50.32
CA ASN A 4 13.91 20.64 49.98
C ASN A 4 13.89 21.61 48.80
N LYS A 5 14.89 22.49 48.65
CA LYS A 5 14.98 23.37 47.48
C LYS A 5 15.27 22.60 46.22
N THR A 6 16.06 21.54 46.28
CA THR A 6 16.36 20.66 45.13
C THR A 6 15.10 19.90 44.68
N TYR A 7 14.32 19.36 45.62
CA TYR A 7 13.06 18.68 45.26
C TYR A 7 12.02 19.62 44.68
N SER A 8 11.91 20.86 45.23
CA SER A 8 11.00 21.88 44.66
C SER A 8 11.35 22.23 43.21
N VAL A 9 12.65 22.40 42.91
CA VAL A 9 13.12 22.68 41.53
C VAL A 9 12.80 21.50 40.59
N LEU A 10 13.00 20.27 41.06
CA LEU A 10 12.67 19.07 40.25
C LEU A 10 11.16 18.96 39.97
N ILE A 11 10.33 19.20 40.95
CA ILE A 11 8.86 19.17 40.76
C ILE A 11 8.40 20.26 39.79
N ILE A 12 8.91 21.47 39.94
CA ILE A 12 8.56 22.59 39.05
C ILE A 12 9.02 22.28 37.61
N SER A 13 10.23 21.78 37.44
CA SER A 13 10.73 21.43 36.09
C SER A 13 9.88 20.34 35.44
N LEU A 14 9.46 19.31 36.20
CA LEU A 14 8.59 18.23 35.70
C LEU A 14 7.22 18.76 35.29
N LEU A 15 6.64 19.68 36.07
CA LEU A 15 5.36 20.31 35.73
C LEU A 15 5.47 21.17 34.45
N VAL A 16 6.55 21.92 34.29
CA VAL A 16 6.80 22.72 33.09
C VAL A 16 6.93 21.81 31.86
N ILE A 17 7.70 20.72 31.96
CA ILE A 17 7.85 19.76 30.85
C ILE A 17 6.51 19.13 30.48
N ASN A 18 5.71 18.73 31.47
CA ASN A 18 4.39 18.13 31.21
C ASN A 18 3.42 19.13 30.56
N THR A 19 3.40 20.38 31.00
CA THR A 19 2.56 21.42 30.37
C THR A 19 3.00 21.74 28.93
N LEU A 20 4.30 21.76 28.65
CA LEU A 20 4.84 21.93 27.30
C LEU A 20 4.48 20.72 26.41
N LEU A 21 4.54 19.49 26.93
CA LEU A 21 4.15 18.28 26.19
C LEU A 21 2.64 18.29 25.88
N VAL A 22 1.80 18.62 26.84
CA VAL A 22 0.36 18.77 26.63
C VAL A 22 0.07 19.87 25.60
N GLY A 23 0.71 21.04 25.75
CA GLY A 23 0.62 22.13 24.78
C GLY A 23 1.03 21.68 23.37
N PHE A 24 2.15 20.96 23.24
CA PHE A 24 2.63 20.42 21.97
C PHE A 24 1.65 19.43 21.35
N VAL A 25 1.01 18.58 22.14
CA VAL A 25 0.01 17.61 21.63
C VAL A 25 -1.28 18.30 21.23
N VAL A 26 -1.76 19.27 22.00
CA VAL A 26 -3.02 19.99 21.76
C VAL A 26 -2.87 21.00 20.63
N LEU A 27 -1.74 21.71 20.57
CA LEU A 27 -1.42 22.71 19.55
C LEU A 27 -0.81 22.13 18.29
N LYS A 28 -0.54 20.81 18.25
CA LYS A 28 -0.18 20.19 16.96
C LYS A 28 -1.25 20.60 15.95
N PRO A 29 -0.88 21.35 14.89
CA PRO A 29 -1.84 21.62 13.84
C PRO A 29 -2.38 20.26 13.41
N LYS A 30 -3.69 20.06 13.58
CA LYS A 30 -4.38 18.91 12.97
C LYS A 30 -3.87 18.92 11.54
N ARG A 31 -3.08 17.91 11.15
CA ARG A 31 -2.62 17.80 9.76
C ARG A 31 -3.85 18.13 8.95
N PRO A 32 -3.80 19.11 8.05
CA PRO A 32 -4.98 19.46 7.29
C PRO A 32 -5.52 18.13 6.78
N LEU A 33 -6.78 17.85 7.11
CA LEU A 33 -7.58 16.78 6.48
C LEU A 33 -7.70 17.19 5.00
N GLY A 34 -6.58 17.19 4.33
CA GLY A 34 -6.52 17.86 3.07
C GLY A 34 -5.64 17.14 2.12
N LYS A 35 -6.03 16.45 1.45
CA LYS A 35 -6.24 15.94 0.10
C LYS A 35 -7.22 14.81 0.31
N GLU A 36 -8.45 15.03 -0.05
CA GLU A 36 -9.39 13.94 -0.25
C GLU A 36 -8.58 12.79 -0.85
N ASN A 37 -8.23 11.82 -0.01
CA ASN A 37 -7.64 10.58 -0.50
C ASN A 37 -8.74 9.89 -1.27
N LYS A 38 -9.05 10.43 -2.47
CA LYS A 38 -9.99 9.82 -3.39
C LYS A 38 -9.58 8.38 -3.54
N SER A 39 -10.50 7.51 -3.23
CA SER A 39 -10.25 6.09 -3.44
C SER A 39 -9.86 5.85 -4.90
N PRO A 40 -9.01 4.86 -5.22
CA PRO A 40 -8.71 4.53 -6.61
C PRO A 40 -9.97 4.37 -7.47
N LYS A 41 -11.06 3.87 -6.88
CA LYS A 41 -12.38 3.78 -7.51
C LYS A 41 -12.91 5.15 -7.95
N GLU A 42 -12.91 6.14 -7.06
CA GLU A 42 -13.40 7.50 -7.35
C GLU A 42 -12.54 8.21 -8.39
N ILE A 43 -11.22 7.95 -8.38
CA ILE A 43 -10.31 8.50 -9.39
C ILE A 43 -10.69 7.99 -10.77
N ILE A 44 -10.99 6.70 -10.93
CA ILE A 44 -11.38 6.10 -12.20
C ILE A 44 -12.74 6.64 -12.65
N ILE A 45 -13.75 6.67 -11.78
CA ILE A 45 -15.07 7.22 -12.06
C ILE A 45 -14.95 8.65 -12.61
N LYS A 46 -14.16 9.49 -11.95
CA LYS A 46 -13.95 10.87 -12.36
C LYS A 46 -13.18 11.00 -13.69
N LYS A 47 -12.12 10.21 -13.86
CA LYS A 47 -11.29 10.26 -15.08
C LYS A 47 -12.05 9.80 -16.31
N LEU A 48 -12.90 8.79 -16.17
CA LEU A 48 -13.69 8.24 -17.27
C LEU A 48 -15.08 8.90 -17.39
N GLN A 49 -15.43 9.82 -16.47
CA GLN A 49 -16.71 10.52 -16.44
C GLN A 49 -17.90 9.55 -16.51
N PHE A 50 -17.87 8.49 -15.72
CA PHE A 50 -18.92 7.48 -15.70
C PHE A 50 -20.27 8.07 -15.28
N ASN A 51 -21.33 7.71 -16.01
CA ASN A 51 -22.70 7.98 -15.62
C ASN A 51 -23.17 6.98 -14.51
N GLU A 52 -24.38 7.19 -13.96
CA GLU A 52 -24.88 6.38 -12.84
C GLU A 52 -24.93 4.88 -13.16
N ALA A 53 -25.40 4.50 -14.34
CA ALA A 53 -25.47 3.10 -14.77
C ALA A 53 -24.06 2.48 -14.85
N GLN A 54 -23.10 3.20 -15.43
CA GLN A 54 -21.70 2.78 -15.48
C GLN A 54 -21.06 2.68 -14.10
N ILE A 55 -21.40 3.58 -13.17
CA ILE A 55 -20.90 3.54 -11.78
C ILE A 55 -21.38 2.27 -11.07
N ILE A 56 -22.64 1.86 -11.28
CA ILE A 56 -23.18 0.62 -10.72
C ILE A 56 -22.42 -0.59 -11.25
N GLN A 57 -22.24 -0.68 -12.57
CA GLN A 57 -21.50 -1.77 -13.23
C GLN A 57 -20.04 -1.81 -12.74
N TYR A 58 -19.36 -0.66 -12.75
CA TYR A 58 -17.99 -0.55 -12.30
C TYR A 58 -17.82 -0.93 -10.82
N THR A 59 -18.78 -0.55 -9.97
CA THR A 59 -18.76 -0.93 -8.55
C THR A 59 -18.81 -2.44 -8.36
N SER A 60 -19.61 -3.13 -9.16
CA SER A 60 -19.67 -4.60 -9.17
C SER A 60 -18.34 -5.20 -9.60
N LEU A 61 -17.73 -4.71 -10.70
CA LEU A 61 -16.42 -5.17 -11.17
C LEU A 61 -15.33 -4.98 -10.11
N VAL A 62 -15.30 -3.84 -9.42
CA VAL A 62 -14.33 -3.57 -8.35
C VAL A 62 -14.49 -4.57 -7.20
N LYS A 63 -15.74 -4.89 -6.82
CA LYS A 63 -16.03 -5.87 -5.75
C LYS A 63 -15.54 -7.27 -6.14
N GLN A 64 -15.85 -7.70 -7.35
CA GLN A 64 -15.42 -9.01 -7.87
C GLN A 64 -13.91 -9.13 -7.96
N HIS A 65 -13.25 -8.11 -8.54
CA HIS A 65 -11.80 -8.05 -8.66
C HIS A 65 -11.12 -8.11 -7.28
N ARG A 66 -11.56 -7.29 -6.32
CA ARG A 66 -10.99 -7.30 -4.96
C ARG A 66 -11.14 -8.66 -4.27
N SER A 67 -12.28 -9.31 -4.44
CA SER A 67 -12.52 -10.64 -3.87
C SER A 67 -11.59 -11.68 -4.49
N ALA A 68 -11.43 -11.67 -5.82
CA ALA A 68 -10.55 -12.59 -6.53
C ALA A 68 -9.08 -12.40 -6.13
N ILE A 69 -8.59 -11.14 -6.08
CA ILE A 69 -7.22 -10.82 -5.62
C ILE A 69 -7.02 -11.28 -4.18
N LYS A 70 -7.94 -10.97 -3.26
CA LYS A 70 -7.85 -11.41 -1.86
C LYS A 70 -7.72 -12.93 -1.73
N ASN A 71 -8.44 -13.68 -2.55
CA ASN A 71 -8.36 -15.15 -2.54
C ASN A 71 -6.95 -15.61 -2.97
N LYS A 72 -6.39 -15.04 -4.06
CA LYS A 72 -5.04 -15.36 -4.51
C LYS A 72 -3.97 -14.96 -3.48
N ASP A 73 -4.13 -13.81 -2.83
CA ASP A 73 -3.24 -13.37 -1.75
C ASP A 73 -3.24 -14.33 -0.55
N VAL A 74 -4.38 -14.94 -0.21
CA VAL A 74 -4.45 -15.98 0.82
C VAL A 74 -3.64 -17.19 0.39
N GLN A 75 -3.86 -17.70 -0.82
CA GLN A 75 -3.14 -18.85 -1.37
C GLN A 75 -1.62 -18.62 -1.41
N ILE A 76 -1.19 -17.41 -1.82
CA ILE A 76 0.24 -17.04 -1.82
C ILE A 76 0.80 -17.05 -0.41
N ARG A 77 0.10 -16.48 0.58
CA ARG A 77 0.56 -16.51 1.99
C ARG A 77 0.70 -17.94 2.52
N ASP A 78 -0.27 -18.79 2.21
CA ASP A 78 -0.25 -20.18 2.66
C ASP A 78 0.87 -20.97 1.98
N SER A 79 1.07 -20.81 0.67
CA SER A 79 2.19 -21.40 -0.07
C SER A 79 3.54 -20.92 0.46
N LYS A 80 3.68 -19.62 0.76
CA LYS A 80 4.90 -19.08 1.39
C LYS A 80 5.13 -19.66 2.80
N ARG A 81 4.08 -19.80 3.60
CA ARG A 81 4.19 -20.44 4.93
C ARG A 81 4.71 -21.88 4.78
N ASN A 82 4.14 -22.64 3.84
CA ASN A 82 4.57 -23.99 3.55
C ASN A 82 6.02 -24.06 3.06
N LEU A 83 6.41 -23.14 2.17
CA LEU A 83 7.80 -23.07 1.67
C LEU A 83 8.79 -22.83 2.81
N TYR A 84 8.53 -21.81 3.64
CA TYR A 84 9.45 -21.47 4.74
C TYR A 84 9.42 -22.48 5.90
N SER A 85 8.34 -23.23 6.07
CA SER A 85 8.33 -24.32 7.05
C SER A 85 9.29 -25.47 6.69
N LEU A 86 9.67 -25.58 5.42
CA LEU A 86 10.69 -26.57 5.03
C LEU A 86 12.05 -26.29 5.65
N LEU A 87 12.36 -25.03 5.96
CA LEU A 87 13.66 -24.65 6.58
C LEU A 87 13.88 -25.24 7.98
N THR A 88 12.84 -25.79 8.62
CA THR A 88 12.95 -26.45 9.91
C THR A 88 13.30 -27.95 9.79
N ASN A 89 13.41 -28.48 8.56
CA ASN A 89 13.75 -29.87 8.31
C ASN A 89 15.23 -29.95 7.88
N ASP A 90 15.96 -30.91 8.43
CA ASP A 90 17.38 -31.12 8.10
C ASP A 90 17.57 -31.66 6.66
N ASP A 91 16.56 -32.34 6.13
CA ASP A 91 16.59 -32.89 4.76
C ASP A 91 15.40 -32.35 3.95
N ILE A 92 15.69 -31.35 3.11
CA ILE A 92 14.70 -30.72 2.23
C ILE A 92 14.76 -31.37 0.85
N ALA A 93 13.70 -32.12 0.50
CA ALA A 93 13.56 -32.62 -0.85
C ALA A 93 13.41 -31.45 -1.85
N LYS A 94 14.40 -31.25 -2.71
CA LYS A 94 14.42 -30.19 -3.71
C LYS A 94 13.17 -30.17 -4.61
N THR A 95 12.62 -31.33 -4.90
CA THR A 95 11.36 -31.47 -5.69
C THR A 95 10.17 -30.82 -5.01
N LYS A 96 10.12 -30.83 -3.66
CA LYS A 96 9.04 -30.20 -2.90
C LYS A 96 9.18 -28.67 -2.89
N GLU A 97 10.40 -28.17 -2.74
CA GLU A 97 10.71 -26.75 -2.86
C GLU A 97 10.32 -26.20 -4.24
N ASP A 98 10.83 -26.85 -5.32
CA ASP A 98 10.54 -26.46 -6.70
C ASP A 98 9.06 -26.46 -7.02
N SER A 99 8.30 -27.44 -6.49
CA SER A 99 6.84 -27.52 -6.65
C SER A 99 6.14 -26.32 -6.05
N ILE A 100 6.49 -25.93 -4.81
CA ILE A 100 5.86 -24.78 -4.13
C ILE A 100 6.23 -23.48 -4.81
N VAL A 101 7.48 -23.31 -5.22
CA VAL A 101 7.95 -22.11 -5.94
C VAL A 101 7.22 -21.98 -7.29
N SER A 102 7.06 -23.08 -8.01
CA SER A 102 6.28 -23.13 -9.26
C SER A 102 4.83 -22.72 -9.04
N GLN A 103 4.20 -23.23 -7.98
CA GLN A 103 2.83 -22.84 -7.59
C GLN A 103 2.73 -21.33 -7.30
N LEU A 104 3.70 -20.75 -6.59
CA LEU A 104 3.74 -19.31 -6.35
C LEU A 104 3.85 -18.52 -7.65
N GLY A 105 4.62 -19.01 -8.62
CA GLY A 105 4.70 -18.41 -9.96
C GLY A 105 3.36 -18.42 -10.70
N VAL A 106 2.62 -19.53 -10.64
CA VAL A 106 1.26 -19.63 -11.21
C VAL A 106 0.30 -18.66 -10.54
N LEU A 107 0.31 -18.58 -9.20
CA LEU A 107 -0.56 -17.67 -8.45
C LEU A 107 -0.29 -16.20 -8.80
N GLN A 108 0.99 -15.83 -8.98
CA GLN A 108 1.37 -14.48 -9.40
C GLN A 108 0.89 -14.19 -10.83
N LYS A 109 1.05 -15.15 -11.75
CA LYS A 109 0.50 -15.04 -13.12
C LYS A 109 -1.02 -14.80 -13.10
N ASP A 110 -1.74 -15.54 -12.26
CA ASP A 110 -3.20 -15.39 -12.13
C ASP A 110 -3.57 -13.97 -11.64
N ILE A 111 -2.81 -13.39 -10.68
CA ILE A 111 -3.02 -12.01 -10.21
C ILE A 111 -2.87 -11.02 -11.36
N GLU A 112 -1.82 -11.14 -12.17
CA GLU A 112 -1.62 -10.24 -13.32
C GLU A 112 -2.74 -10.38 -14.35
N MET A 113 -3.21 -11.60 -14.60
CA MET A 113 -4.36 -11.84 -15.48
C MET A 113 -5.66 -11.25 -14.92
N LEU A 114 -5.88 -11.32 -13.59
CA LEU A 114 -7.03 -10.67 -12.94
C LEU A 114 -6.98 -9.15 -13.07
N HIS A 115 -5.81 -8.53 -12.91
CA HIS A 115 -5.62 -7.09 -13.13
C HIS A 115 -5.91 -6.72 -14.58
N PHE A 116 -5.33 -7.43 -15.54
CA PHE A 116 -5.51 -7.16 -16.96
C PHE A 116 -6.99 -7.30 -17.37
N LYS A 117 -7.64 -8.42 -16.97
CA LYS A 117 -9.06 -8.65 -17.22
C LYS A 117 -9.95 -7.56 -16.62
N HIS A 118 -9.65 -7.11 -15.41
CA HIS A 118 -10.40 -6.01 -14.78
C HIS A 118 -10.39 -4.74 -15.64
N PHE A 119 -9.22 -4.36 -16.20
CA PHE A 119 -9.15 -3.19 -17.09
C PHE A 119 -9.82 -3.43 -18.44
N GLN A 120 -9.80 -4.67 -18.97
CA GLN A 120 -10.59 -5.00 -20.15
C GLN A 120 -12.09 -4.84 -19.88
N ASP A 121 -12.57 -5.27 -18.73
CA ASP A 121 -13.98 -5.17 -18.36
C ASP A 121 -14.37 -3.69 -18.11
N ILE A 122 -13.49 -2.86 -17.54
CA ILE A 122 -13.68 -1.40 -17.47
C ILE A 122 -13.81 -0.80 -18.88
N LYS A 123 -12.96 -1.22 -19.82
CA LYS A 123 -13.05 -0.74 -21.23
C LYS A 123 -14.42 -1.04 -21.85
N LYS A 124 -14.99 -2.21 -21.59
CA LYS A 124 -16.30 -2.60 -22.11
C LYS A 124 -17.46 -1.77 -21.56
N ILE A 125 -17.32 -1.18 -20.37
CA ILE A 125 -18.31 -0.26 -19.81
C ILE A 125 -18.25 1.11 -20.49
N CYS A 126 -17.07 1.51 -20.99
CA CYS A 126 -16.88 2.81 -21.62
C CYS A 126 -17.69 2.91 -22.92
N ASN A 127 -18.28 4.08 -23.15
CA ASN A 127 -18.86 4.44 -24.45
C ASN A 127 -17.79 5.03 -25.39
N PRO A 128 -18.09 5.24 -26.69
CA PRO A 128 -17.11 5.75 -27.64
C PRO A 128 -16.48 7.10 -27.24
N SER A 129 -17.22 8.01 -26.60
CA SER A 129 -16.70 9.30 -26.16
C SER A 129 -15.70 9.20 -25.01
N GLN A 130 -15.68 8.08 -24.30
CA GLN A 130 -14.77 7.81 -23.16
C GLN A 130 -13.51 7.05 -23.57
N GLU A 131 -13.42 6.60 -24.83
CA GLU A 131 -12.31 5.74 -25.28
C GLU A 131 -10.95 6.44 -25.17
N GLU A 132 -10.86 7.71 -25.52
CA GLU A 132 -9.60 8.48 -25.40
C GLU A 132 -9.17 8.59 -23.92
N ALA A 133 -10.11 8.87 -23.02
CA ALA A 133 -9.84 8.96 -21.59
C ALA A 133 -9.36 7.60 -21.03
N PHE A 134 -9.97 6.49 -21.49
CA PHE A 134 -9.53 5.15 -21.13
C PHE A 134 -8.13 4.85 -21.65
N ASN A 135 -7.81 5.20 -22.90
CA ASN A 135 -6.50 4.99 -23.50
C ASN A 135 -5.41 5.76 -22.75
N LYS A 136 -5.68 7.00 -22.32
CA LYS A 136 -4.78 7.78 -21.46
C LYS A 136 -4.59 7.11 -20.09
N LEU A 137 -5.66 6.56 -19.51
CA LEU A 137 -5.59 5.80 -18.27
C LEU A 137 -4.72 4.56 -18.43
N ALA A 138 -4.93 3.76 -19.46
CA ALA A 138 -4.19 2.53 -19.72
C ALA A 138 -2.68 2.79 -19.93
N LYS A 139 -2.31 3.84 -20.67
CA LYS A 139 -0.91 4.26 -20.81
C LYS A 139 -0.28 4.64 -19.45
N ASN A 140 -1.04 5.31 -18.59
CA ASN A 140 -0.55 5.68 -17.26
C ASN A 140 -0.40 4.48 -16.32
N LEU A 141 -1.22 3.43 -16.47
CA LEU A 141 -1.06 2.19 -15.69
C LEU A 141 0.32 1.58 -15.90
N ALA A 142 0.79 1.53 -17.15
CA ALA A 142 2.13 1.02 -17.45
C ALA A 142 3.25 1.80 -16.73
N THR A 143 3.02 3.08 -16.42
CA THR A 143 4.00 3.89 -15.67
C THR A 143 4.00 3.63 -14.16
N LEU A 144 2.89 3.13 -13.60
CA LEU A 144 2.80 2.80 -12.18
C LEU A 144 3.65 1.58 -11.81
N PHE A 145 3.93 0.71 -12.78
CA PHE A 145 4.77 -0.48 -12.61
C PHE A 145 6.26 -0.23 -12.91
N LYS A 146 6.63 1.01 -13.32
CA LYS A 146 8.06 1.35 -13.39
C LYS A 146 8.67 1.25 -12.01
N PRO A 147 9.82 0.58 -11.86
CA PRO A 147 10.55 0.60 -10.60
C PRO A 147 10.71 2.06 -10.17
N LYS A 148 10.29 2.37 -8.95
CA LYS A 148 10.62 3.68 -8.36
C LYS A 148 12.14 3.74 -8.32
N ASP A 149 12.70 4.64 -9.10
CA ASP A 149 14.13 4.91 -9.08
C ASP A 149 14.50 5.23 -7.63
N ARG A 150 15.19 4.28 -6.96
CA ARG A 150 15.61 4.42 -5.55
C ARG A 150 16.58 5.58 -5.35
N ASN A 151 17.02 6.22 -6.43
CA ASN A 151 17.97 7.33 -6.42
C ASN A 151 17.39 8.68 -6.00
N GLN A 152 16.08 8.83 -5.75
CA GLN A 152 15.52 10.11 -5.30
C GLN A 152 15.36 10.26 -3.77
N LYS A 153 15.71 9.26 -2.98
CA LYS A 153 16.00 9.46 -1.56
C LYS A 153 17.47 9.20 -1.32
N LYS A 154 18.32 10.19 -1.56
CA LYS A 154 19.58 10.31 -0.83
C LYS A 154 19.22 10.30 0.65
N ILE A 155 19.26 9.12 1.24
CA ILE A 155 19.24 8.95 2.68
C ILE A 155 20.52 9.65 3.14
N ARG A 156 20.38 10.83 3.76
CA ARG A 156 21.39 11.45 4.58
C ARG A 156 21.59 10.58 5.83
N TYR A 157 22.21 9.43 5.69
CA TYR A 157 22.95 8.82 6.77
C TYR A 157 24.35 9.37 6.66
N GLY A 158 24.59 10.45 7.40
CA GLY A 158 25.94 10.88 7.67
C GLY A 158 26.64 9.75 8.42
N PHE A 159 27.45 8.99 7.71
CA PHE A 159 28.49 8.20 8.30
C PHE A 159 29.50 9.24 8.83
N LYS A 160 29.47 9.54 10.12
CA LYS A 160 30.56 10.22 10.80
C LYS A 160 31.64 9.17 10.98
N ASP A 161 32.64 9.24 10.12
CA ASP A 161 33.92 8.60 10.36
C ASP A 161 34.49 9.17 11.66
N HIS A 162 34.58 8.35 12.68
CA HIS A 162 35.47 8.55 13.81
C HIS A 162 36.68 7.63 13.61
N LEU A 163 37.76 8.22 13.09
CA LEU A 163 39.11 7.84 13.43
C LEU A 163 39.50 8.51 14.74
#